data_37d779d188195e96774cf0c519ced046
#
_entry.id   37d779d188195e96774cf0c519ced046
#
_cell.length_a   1.000
_cell.length_b   1.000
_cell.length_c   1.000
_cell.angle_alpha   90.00
_cell.angle_beta   90.00
_cell.angle_gamma   90.00
#
_symmetry.space_group_name_H-M   'P 1'
#
loop_
_entity.id
_entity.type
_entity.pdbx_description
1 polymer ?
#
loop_
_entity_poly.entity_id
_entity_poly.type
_entity_poly.pdbx_seq_one_letter_code
_entity_poly.pdbx_strand_id
1 'polypeptide(L)'
;GTLVTVRGTGFFADAAAARCRFGEAAVPARRVARGVLECVAPRAGAPGYAAVEVAMNARDYTADGVQFEYRPPAHVRALAPSAGPAEGGALVGVTGSGFSHRAALLGALACRFNRSAAAAAWRGASALHCVAPAHGAGVVGVEVTQNGQQHTASGVQFEYRHAVAHGVHPRGGPARGGSLLEVRGAGGHAAGT
;
A
#
# COMPACT_ATOMS: atom_id res chain seq x y z
N GLY A 1 -1.75 -3.00 16.79
CA GLY A 1 -1.67 -1.55 16.64
C GLY A 1 -0.60 -1.13 15.64
N THR A 2 -0.71 0.08 15.14
CA THR A 2 0.30 0.67 14.24
C THR A 2 1.49 1.15 15.06
N LEU A 3 2.72 0.84 14.63
CA LEU A 3 3.91 1.44 15.22
C LEU A 3 4.02 2.91 14.76
N VAL A 4 4.02 3.82 15.70
CA VAL A 4 4.06 5.27 15.46
C VAL A 4 5.41 5.80 15.90
N THR A 5 6.12 6.43 14.97
CA THR A 5 7.38 7.12 15.26
C THR A 5 7.07 8.59 15.57
N VAL A 6 7.37 9.02 16.78
CA VAL A 6 7.26 10.41 17.22
C VAL A 6 8.63 11.07 17.18
N ARG A 7 8.74 12.19 16.48
CA ARG A 7 9.96 12.98 16.38
C ARG A 7 9.80 14.30 17.15
N GLY A 8 10.78 14.66 17.94
CA GLY A 8 10.70 15.86 18.77
C GLY A 8 12.00 16.17 19.50
N THR A 9 11.93 17.10 20.42
CA THR A 9 13.04 17.51 21.29
C THR A 9 12.74 17.17 22.75
N GLY A 10 13.77 17.21 23.61
CA GLY A 10 13.59 16.94 25.04
C GLY A 10 13.40 15.46 25.41
N PHE A 11 13.62 14.51 24.49
CA PHE A 11 13.55 13.08 24.78
C PHE A 11 14.86 12.58 25.41
N PHE A 12 14.85 12.40 26.73
CA PHE A 12 16.03 12.03 27.52
C PHE A 12 16.42 10.55 27.32
N ALA A 13 17.66 10.21 27.72
CA ALA A 13 18.17 8.85 27.58
C ALA A 13 17.47 7.84 28.49
N ASP A 14 17.16 8.23 29.72
CA ASP A 14 16.39 7.41 30.68
C ASP A 14 14.87 7.63 30.45
N ALA A 15 14.31 6.81 29.58
CA ALA A 15 12.93 6.91 29.15
C ALA A 15 12.05 5.78 29.69
N ALA A 16 12.41 5.12 30.79
CA ALA A 16 11.63 4.00 31.34
C ALA A 16 10.18 4.38 31.68
N ALA A 17 9.95 5.64 32.09
CA ALA A 17 8.64 6.19 32.36
C ALA A 17 7.96 6.86 31.14
N ALA A 18 8.63 6.89 29.99
CA ALA A 18 8.09 7.57 28.82
C ALA A 18 6.78 6.93 28.33
N ARG A 19 5.83 7.80 27.98
CA ARG A 19 4.50 7.41 27.48
C ARG A 19 4.12 8.25 26.28
N CYS A 20 3.40 7.63 25.35
CA CYS A 20 2.59 8.34 24.36
C CYS A 20 1.13 8.27 24.78
N ARG A 21 0.39 9.35 24.59
CA ARG A 21 -1.05 9.40 24.80
C ARG A 21 -1.74 9.67 23.47
N PHE A 22 -2.69 8.83 23.10
CA PHE A 22 -3.54 8.95 21.91
C PHE A 22 -4.96 9.29 22.35
N GLY A 23 -5.31 10.59 22.35
CA GLY A 23 -6.50 11.07 23.05
C GLY A 23 -6.38 10.79 24.54
N GLU A 24 -7.21 9.91 25.08
CA GLU A 24 -7.18 9.52 26.51
C GLU A 24 -6.33 8.27 26.79
N ALA A 25 -5.97 7.51 25.77
CA ALA A 25 -5.28 6.25 25.93
C ALA A 25 -3.75 6.41 25.97
N ALA A 26 -3.14 6.14 27.12
CA ALA A 26 -1.69 6.18 27.28
C ALA A 26 -1.07 4.79 27.07
N VAL A 27 0.02 4.75 26.32
CA VAL A 27 0.80 3.55 26.02
C VAL A 27 2.28 3.77 26.31
N PRO A 28 3.07 2.72 26.59
CA PRO A 28 4.51 2.84 26.74
C PRO A 28 5.16 3.41 25.49
N ALA A 29 6.16 4.28 25.68
CA ALA A 29 7.02 4.77 24.63
C ALA A 29 8.41 4.16 24.74
N ARG A 30 9.02 3.80 23.61
CA ARG A 30 10.39 3.33 23.52
C ARG A 30 11.25 4.38 22.82
N ARG A 31 12.32 4.83 23.45
CA ARG A 31 13.29 5.68 22.79
C ARG A 31 14.19 4.85 21.88
N VAL A 32 14.25 5.21 20.59
CA VAL A 32 15.06 4.50 19.59
C VAL A 32 16.28 5.31 19.16
N ALA A 33 16.20 6.65 19.24
CA ALA A 33 17.30 7.56 18.95
C ALA A 33 17.10 8.89 19.67
N ARG A 34 18.09 9.78 19.58
CA ARG A 34 17.95 11.17 20.06
C ARG A 34 16.80 11.84 19.29
N GLY A 35 15.81 12.36 20.03
CA GLY A 35 14.63 13.00 19.44
C GLY A 35 13.66 12.05 18.74
N VAL A 36 13.75 10.73 18.99
CA VAL A 36 12.86 9.75 18.36
C VAL A 36 12.33 8.75 19.40
N LEU A 37 11.01 8.70 19.51
CA LEU A 37 10.27 7.69 20.27
C LEU A 37 9.44 6.83 19.34
N GLU A 38 9.19 5.60 19.72
CA GLU A 38 8.24 4.69 19.11
C GLU A 38 7.18 4.27 20.11
N CYS A 39 5.94 4.30 19.67
CA CYS A 39 4.78 3.89 20.43
C CYS A 39 3.88 3.03 19.55
N VAL A 40 3.22 2.04 20.15
CA VAL A 40 2.19 1.27 19.43
C VAL A 40 0.85 1.94 19.66
N ALA A 41 0.23 2.46 18.60
CA ALA A 41 -1.09 3.08 18.70
C ALA A 41 -2.11 2.09 19.28
N PRO A 42 -2.83 2.45 20.34
CA PRO A 42 -3.87 1.60 20.92
C PRO A 42 -5.05 1.44 19.94
N ARG A 43 -5.94 0.51 20.22
CA ARG A 43 -7.19 0.39 19.46
C ARG A 43 -8.10 1.58 19.79
N ALA A 44 -8.64 2.22 18.75
CA ALA A 44 -9.70 3.22 18.93
C ALA A 44 -11.08 2.57 18.82
N GLY A 45 -12.06 3.16 19.49
CA GLY A 45 -13.46 2.71 19.43
C GLY A 45 -14.13 3.07 18.09
N ALA A 46 -13.67 4.16 17.44
CA ALA A 46 -14.19 4.64 16.16
C ALA A 46 -13.07 5.29 15.33
N PRO A 47 -13.24 5.37 13.98
CA PRO A 47 -12.37 6.18 13.13
C PRO A 47 -12.44 7.66 13.52
N GLY A 48 -11.36 8.39 13.32
CA GLY A 48 -11.27 9.81 13.63
C GLY A 48 -9.86 10.25 13.98
N TYR A 49 -9.70 11.47 14.43
CA TYR A 49 -8.41 12.03 14.86
C TYR A 49 -8.28 11.96 16.39
N ALA A 50 -7.11 11.59 16.85
CA ALA A 50 -6.71 11.65 18.25
C ALA A 50 -5.45 12.51 18.40
N ALA A 51 -5.41 13.39 19.39
CA ALA A 51 -4.18 14.09 19.75
C ALA A 51 -3.13 13.06 20.18
N VAL A 52 -1.88 13.29 19.73
CA VAL A 52 -0.71 12.51 20.17
C VAL A 52 0.17 13.40 21.00
N GLU A 53 0.34 13.02 22.24
CA GLU A 53 1.11 13.74 23.23
C GLU A 53 2.14 12.80 23.85
N VAL A 54 3.24 13.34 24.32
CA VAL A 54 4.34 12.59 24.92
C VAL A 54 4.61 13.07 26.32
N ALA A 55 4.80 12.16 27.25
CA ALA A 55 5.34 12.45 28.58
C ALA A 55 6.59 11.62 28.80
N MET A 56 7.66 12.25 29.30
CA MET A 56 8.91 11.54 29.66
C MET A 56 8.87 10.98 31.09
N ASN A 57 7.97 11.48 31.90
CA ASN A 57 7.78 11.12 33.32
C ASN A 57 6.41 10.50 33.62
N ALA A 58 5.64 10.11 32.59
CA ALA A 58 4.29 9.57 32.64
C ALA A 58 3.23 10.53 33.28
N ARG A 59 3.53 11.80 33.47
CA ARG A 59 2.65 12.79 34.09
C ARG A 59 2.43 14.02 33.23
N ASP A 60 3.52 14.68 32.82
CA ASP A 60 3.48 15.95 32.14
C ASP A 60 3.51 15.70 30.62
N TYR A 61 2.36 15.77 29.98
CA TYR A 61 2.21 15.53 28.56
C TYR A 61 2.37 16.81 27.75
N THR A 62 3.01 16.68 26.58
CA THR A 62 3.06 17.79 25.61
C THR A 62 1.66 18.16 25.11
N ALA A 63 1.53 19.40 24.59
CA ALA A 63 0.28 19.90 24.04
C ALA A 63 0.51 20.55 22.66
N ASP A 64 1.30 19.86 21.80
CA ASP A 64 1.79 20.40 20.52
C ASP A 64 0.75 20.30 19.39
N GLY A 65 -0.46 19.77 19.66
CA GLY A 65 -1.53 19.64 18.68
C GLY A 65 -1.28 18.62 17.57
N VAL A 66 -0.28 17.74 17.73
CA VAL A 66 0.00 16.66 16.78
C VAL A 66 -1.14 15.65 16.81
N GLN A 67 -1.57 15.19 15.64
CA GLN A 67 -2.71 14.28 15.53
C GLN A 67 -2.36 12.99 14.81
N PHE A 68 -2.95 11.90 15.29
CA PHE A 68 -2.95 10.59 14.64
C PHE A 68 -4.36 10.29 14.10
N GLU A 69 -4.44 9.84 12.86
CA GLU A 69 -5.70 9.48 12.20
C GLU A 69 -5.98 7.99 12.33
N TYR A 70 -7.03 7.63 13.04
CA TYR A 70 -7.60 6.29 13.00
C TYR A 70 -8.55 6.18 11.81
N ARG A 71 -8.25 5.30 10.88
CA ARG A 71 -9.02 5.10 9.65
C ARG A 71 -9.89 3.88 9.73
N PRO A 72 -11.03 3.86 9.03
CA PRO A 72 -11.75 2.62 8.81
C PRO A 72 -10.86 1.64 8.04
N PRO A 73 -11.04 0.32 8.23
CA PRO A 73 -10.29 -0.67 7.47
C PRO A 73 -10.61 -0.55 5.97
N ALA A 74 -9.57 -0.58 5.14
CA ALA A 74 -9.75 -0.67 3.71
C ALA A 74 -10.12 -2.12 3.31
N HIS A 75 -10.86 -2.24 2.21
CA HIS A 75 -11.25 -3.52 1.65
C HIS A 75 -11.08 -3.51 0.14
N VAL A 76 -10.46 -4.54 -0.43
CA VAL A 76 -10.36 -4.74 -1.88
C VAL A 76 -11.50 -5.67 -2.30
N ARG A 77 -12.26 -5.27 -3.33
CA ARG A 77 -13.38 -6.04 -3.86
C ARG A 77 -13.00 -6.79 -5.12
N ALA A 78 -12.33 -6.11 -6.07
CA ALA A 78 -12.01 -6.69 -7.36
C ALA A 78 -10.80 -6.01 -8.00
N LEU A 79 -10.22 -6.69 -9.00
CA LEU A 79 -9.15 -6.19 -9.87
C LEU A 79 -9.63 -6.19 -11.31
N ALA A 80 -9.22 -5.20 -12.09
CA ALA A 80 -9.43 -5.13 -13.52
C ALA A 80 -8.19 -4.53 -14.22
N PRO A 81 -7.45 -5.31 -15.03
CA PRO A 81 -7.59 -6.75 -15.25
C PRO A 81 -7.21 -7.59 -14.01
N SER A 82 -7.70 -8.84 -13.94
CA SER A 82 -7.33 -9.81 -12.90
C SER A 82 -6.19 -10.74 -13.30
N ALA A 83 -5.63 -10.54 -14.49
CA ALA A 83 -4.45 -11.25 -14.97
C ALA A 83 -3.57 -10.31 -15.81
N GLY A 84 -2.29 -10.65 -15.93
CA GLY A 84 -1.33 -9.88 -16.71
C GLY A 84 -0.02 -10.63 -16.97
N PRO A 85 0.91 -10.01 -17.70
CA PRO A 85 2.18 -10.62 -18.04
C PRO A 85 3.06 -10.87 -16.82
N ALA A 86 3.79 -11.97 -16.83
CA ALA A 86 4.76 -12.33 -15.78
C ALA A 86 5.92 -11.32 -15.69
N GLU A 87 6.20 -10.67 -16.79
CA GLU A 87 7.20 -9.58 -16.90
C GLU A 87 6.78 -8.31 -16.16
N GLY A 88 5.52 -8.25 -15.69
CA GLY A 88 4.94 -7.09 -15.02
C GLY A 88 4.46 -6.01 -15.98
N GLY A 89 4.28 -4.79 -15.45
CA GLY A 89 3.89 -3.62 -16.24
C GLY A 89 2.39 -3.47 -16.49
N ALA A 90 1.57 -4.46 -16.16
CA ALA A 90 0.11 -4.34 -16.29
C ALA A 90 -0.44 -3.25 -15.35
N LEU A 91 -1.19 -2.30 -15.90
CA LEU A 91 -1.94 -1.34 -15.09
C LEU A 91 -3.22 -2.00 -14.56
N VAL A 92 -3.27 -2.20 -13.26
CA VAL A 92 -4.37 -2.89 -12.57
C VAL A 92 -5.23 -1.86 -11.84
N GLY A 93 -6.49 -1.76 -12.23
CA GLY A 93 -7.51 -1.06 -11.47
C GLY A 93 -7.94 -1.90 -10.27
N VAL A 94 -7.86 -1.33 -9.09
CA VAL A 94 -8.28 -1.95 -7.82
C VAL A 94 -9.54 -1.26 -7.35
N THR A 95 -10.64 -1.98 -7.26
CA THR A 95 -11.90 -1.49 -6.72
C THR A 95 -12.11 -1.99 -5.29
N GLY A 96 -12.68 -1.15 -4.44
CA GLY A 96 -12.86 -1.49 -3.04
C GLY A 96 -13.53 -0.39 -2.22
N SER A 97 -13.09 -0.20 -1.00
CA SER A 97 -13.57 0.86 -0.11
C SER A 97 -12.51 1.28 0.92
N GLY A 98 -12.68 2.46 1.49
CA GLY A 98 -11.82 2.97 2.57
C GLY A 98 -10.43 3.42 2.10
N PHE A 99 -10.21 3.71 0.82
CA PHE A 99 -8.93 4.18 0.31
C PHE A 99 -8.72 5.67 0.61
N SER A 100 -7.67 5.97 1.36
CA SER A 100 -7.39 7.31 1.85
C SER A 100 -6.56 8.13 0.87
N HIS A 101 -7.07 9.31 0.48
CA HIS A 101 -6.31 10.28 -0.29
C HIS A 101 -5.06 10.77 0.47
N ARG A 102 -5.18 10.97 1.80
CA ARG A 102 -4.05 11.38 2.64
C ARG A 102 -2.92 10.35 2.66
N ALA A 103 -3.25 9.04 2.65
CA ALA A 103 -2.23 8.00 2.54
C ALA A 103 -1.46 8.08 1.23
N ALA A 104 -2.14 8.42 0.12
CA ALA A 104 -1.50 8.63 -1.17
C ALA A 104 -0.58 9.86 -1.15
N LEU A 105 -1.03 10.98 -0.61
CA LEU A 105 -0.23 12.21 -0.48
C LEU A 105 1.03 11.99 0.37
N LEU A 106 0.97 11.11 1.37
CA LEU A 106 2.10 10.75 2.23
C LEU A 106 2.99 9.64 1.63
N GLY A 107 2.71 9.17 0.40
CA GLY A 107 3.45 8.07 -0.23
C GLY A 107 3.29 6.72 0.47
N ALA A 108 2.27 6.57 1.33
CA ALA A 108 2.07 5.39 2.16
C ALA A 108 1.04 4.41 1.58
N LEU A 109 0.40 4.78 0.45
CA LEU A 109 -0.57 3.96 -0.25
C LEU A 109 0.12 3.06 -1.27
N ALA A 110 -0.01 1.74 -1.12
CA ALA A 110 0.62 0.78 -2.02
C ALA A 110 -0.26 -0.46 -2.20
N CYS A 111 -0.14 -1.09 -3.38
CA CYS A 111 -0.60 -2.45 -3.62
C CYS A 111 0.53 -3.43 -3.36
N ARG A 112 0.22 -4.58 -2.79
CA ARG A 112 1.16 -5.67 -2.60
C ARG A 112 0.68 -6.89 -3.39
N PHE A 113 1.49 -7.32 -4.35
CA PHE A 113 1.32 -8.55 -5.12
C PHE A 113 2.21 -9.62 -4.50
N ASN A 114 1.64 -10.54 -3.73
CA ASN A 114 2.39 -11.47 -2.88
C ASN A 114 3.34 -10.70 -1.92
N ARG A 115 4.65 -10.72 -2.19
CA ARG A 115 5.68 -10.02 -1.40
C ARG A 115 6.15 -8.71 -2.04
N SER A 116 5.82 -8.46 -3.31
CA SER A 116 6.25 -7.30 -4.07
C SER A 116 5.27 -6.14 -3.91
N ALA A 117 5.76 -5.00 -3.46
CA ALA A 117 4.96 -3.79 -3.30
C ALA A 117 5.11 -2.88 -4.53
N ALA A 118 4.01 -2.26 -4.94
CA ALA A 118 3.96 -1.24 -5.98
C ALA A 118 3.19 -0.03 -5.45
N ALA A 119 3.69 1.18 -5.71
CA ALA A 119 2.99 2.41 -5.34
C ALA A 119 1.60 2.45 -5.97
N ALA A 120 0.61 2.89 -5.22
CA ALA A 120 -0.76 2.98 -5.70
C ALA A 120 -1.11 4.43 -6.03
N ALA A 121 -1.66 4.65 -7.22
CA ALA A 121 -2.27 5.93 -7.61
C ALA A 121 -3.72 5.96 -7.12
N TRP A 122 -4.03 6.89 -6.23
CA TRP A 122 -5.38 7.09 -5.73
C TRP A 122 -6.28 7.69 -6.81
N ARG A 123 -7.47 7.13 -7.02
CA ARG A 123 -8.48 7.59 -7.98
C ARG A 123 -9.79 7.96 -7.29
N GLY A 124 -9.97 7.53 -6.05
CA GLY A 124 -11.14 7.79 -5.24
C GLY A 124 -11.15 6.90 -4.00
N ALA A 125 -12.09 7.15 -3.10
CA ALA A 125 -12.23 6.34 -1.87
C ALA A 125 -12.56 4.86 -2.15
N SER A 126 -12.95 4.54 -3.38
CA SER A 126 -13.30 3.19 -3.84
C SER A 126 -12.46 2.67 -5.00
N ALA A 127 -11.45 3.44 -5.46
CA ALA A 127 -10.65 3.08 -6.64
C ALA A 127 -9.18 3.49 -6.51
N LEU A 128 -8.30 2.59 -6.91
CA LEU A 128 -6.84 2.80 -7.04
C LEU A 128 -6.36 2.23 -8.37
N HIS A 129 -5.20 2.70 -8.83
CA HIS A 129 -4.44 2.06 -9.90
C HIS A 129 -3.07 1.64 -9.37
N CYS A 130 -2.64 0.42 -9.70
CA CYS A 130 -1.31 -0.09 -9.40
C CYS A 130 -0.70 -0.68 -10.67
N VAL A 131 0.61 -0.56 -10.82
CA VAL A 131 1.33 -1.28 -11.86
C VAL A 131 1.81 -2.60 -11.26
N ALA A 132 1.40 -3.72 -11.84
CA ALA A 132 1.81 -5.03 -11.38
C ALA A 132 3.32 -5.19 -11.54
N PRO A 133 4.07 -5.53 -10.48
CA PRO A 133 5.52 -5.80 -10.60
C PRO A 133 5.75 -7.12 -11.34
N ALA A 134 6.97 -7.33 -11.85
CA ALA A 134 7.35 -8.63 -12.41
C ALA A 134 7.26 -9.74 -11.35
N HIS A 135 6.76 -10.89 -11.75
CA HIS A 135 6.59 -12.06 -10.88
C HIS A 135 6.61 -13.35 -11.70
N GLY A 136 6.98 -14.46 -11.11
CA GLY A 136 6.81 -15.77 -11.76
C GLY A 136 5.36 -16.05 -12.13
N ALA A 137 5.12 -16.78 -13.21
CA ALA A 137 3.76 -17.18 -13.59
C ALA A 137 3.04 -17.91 -12.46
N GLY A 138 1.75 -17.62 -12.29
CA GLY A 138 0.92 -18.20 -11.22
C GLY A 138 -0.02 -17.18 -10.60
N VAL A 139 -0.83 -17.63 -9.66
CA VAL A 139 -1.83 -16.83 -8.96
C VAL A 139 -1.28 -16.30 -7.66
N VAL A 140 -1.42 -15.01 -7.42
CA VAL A 140 -0.95 -14.33 -6.19
C VAL A 140 -2.07 -13.51 -5.54
N GLY A 141 -2.02 -13.41 -4.22
CA GLY A 141 -2.90 -12.48 -3.48
C GLY A 141 -2.50 -11.03 -3.74
N VAL A 142 -3.50 -10.17 -3.87
CA VAL A 142 -3.30 -8.71 -3.96
C VAL A 142 -3.94 -8.03 -2.76
N GLU A 143 -3.15 -7.25 -2.08
CA GLU A 143 -3.53 -6.52 -0.88
C GLU A 143 -3.17 -5.04 -1.02
N VAL A 144 -3.83 -4.19 -0.27
CA VAL A 144 -3.55 -2.75 -0.19
C VAL A 144 -3.08 -2.41 1.21
N THR A 145 -2.06 -1.59 1.28
CA THR A 145 -1.64 -0.94 2.53
C THR A 145 -1.78 0.57 2.43
N GLN A 146 -2.05 1.22 3.55
CA GLN A 146 -2.16 2.67 3.68
C GLN A 146 -1.13 3.27 4.66
N ASN A 147 -0.24 2.44 5.19
CA ASN A 147 0.81 2.85 6.15
C ASN A 147 2.04 1.94 6.11
N GLY A 148 2.12 1.00 5.18
CA GLY A 148 3.23 0.05 5.06
C GLY A 148 3.28 -1.05 6.13
N GLN A 149 2.37 -1.05 7.10
CA GLN A 149 2.38 -1.98 8.22
C GLN A 149 1.19 -2.95 8.20
N GLN A 150 -0.01 -2.44 7.98
CA GLN A 150 -1.22 -3.25 7.88
C GLN A 150 -1.64 -3.35 6.42
N HIS A 151 -2.08 -4.54 6.02
CA HIS A 151 -2.56 -4.85 4.69
C HIS A 151 -4.00 -5.35 4.75
N THR A 152 -4.74 -5.14 3.66
CA THR A 152 -6.07 -5.76 3.53
C THR A 152 -5.91 -7.28 3.45
N ALA A 153 -6.93 -8.02 3.90
CA ALA A 153 -6.98 -9.48 3.81
C ALA A 153 -8.26 -9.89 3.05
N SER A 154 -8.46 -9.31 1.86
CA SER A 154 -9.69 -9.44 1.09
C SER A 154 -9.76 -10.70 0.22
N GLY A 155 -8.66 -11.48 0.12
CA GLY A 155 -8.60 -12.72 -0.65
C GLY A 155 -8.63 -12.55 -2.17
N VAL A 156 -8.51 -11.32 -2.68
CA VAL A 156 -8.52 -11.04 -4.12
C VAL A 156 -7.20 -11.45 -4.74
N GLN A 157 -7.25 -12.02 -5.95
CA GLN A 157 -6.10 -12.63 -6.60
C GLN A 157 -5.83 -12.02 -7.97
N PHE A 158 -4.56 -12.02 -8.37
CA PHE A 158 -4.07 -11.65 -9.69
C PHE A 158 -3.28 -12.81 -10.28
N GLU A 159 -3.52 -13.13 -11.55
CA GLU A 159 -2.84 -14.20 -12.24
C GLU A 159 -1.73 -13.66 -13.16
N TYR A 160 -0.50 -14.09 -12.90
CA TYR A 160 0.63 -13.84 -13.80
C TYR A 160 0.75 -14.92 -14.84
N ARG A 161 0.83 -14.54 -16.12
CA ARG A 161 0.91 -15.44 -17.26
C ARG A 161 2.12 -15.12 -18.12
N HIS A 162 2.78 -16.15 -18.66
CA HIS A 162 3.72 -15.93 -19.75
C HIS A 162 2.97 -15.70 -21.06
N ALA A 163 3.37 -14.67 -21.82
CA ALA A 163 2.93 -14.52 -23.19
C ALA A 163 3.68 -15.54 -24.07
N VAL A 164 2.96 -16.33 -24.83
CA VAL A 164 3.53 -17.30 -25.77
C VAL A 164 3.00 -17.01 -27.17
N ALA A 165 3.89 -16.67 -28.09
CA ALA A 165 3.54 -16.55 -29.50
C ALA A 165 3.61 -17.93 -30.17
N HIS A 166 2.50 -18.36 -30.79
CA HIS A 166 2.40 -19.63 -31.50
C HIS A 166 2.55 -19.46 -33.02
N GLY A 167 2.40 -18.24 -33.53
CA GLY A 167 2.51 -17.98 -34.95
C GLY A 167 2.42 -16.50 -35.30
N VAL A 168 2.90 -16.21 -36.48
CA VAL A 168 2.83 -14.88 -37.08
C VAL A 168 2.35 -15.01 -38.53
N HIS A 169 1.51 -14.06 -38.95
CA HIS A 169 1.05 -13.98 -40.34
C HIS A 169 1.03 -12.51 -40.79
N PRO A 170 1.58 -12.19 -42.01
CA PRO A 170 2.37 -13.07 -42.87
C PRO A 170 3.74 -13.42 -42.25
N ARG A 171 4.33 -14.56 -42.69
CA ARG A 171 5.63 -15.03 -42.20
C ARG A 171 6.82 -14.34 -42.87
N GLY A 172 6.57 -13.40 -43.78
CA GLY A 172 7.58 -12.63 -44.46
C GLY A 172 7.02 -11.29 -44.91
N GLY A 173 7.92 -10.33 -45.11
CA GLY A 173 7.57 -8.98 -45.55
C GLY A 173 8.78 -8.29 -46.21
N PRO A 174 8.57 -7.09 -46.82
CA PRO A 174 9.63 -6.36 -47.43
C PRO A 174 10.70 -5.92 -46.42
N ALA A 175 11.98 -5.98 -46.80
CA ALA A 175 13.10 -5.55 -45.97
C ALA A 175 13.00 -4.08 -45.48
N ARG A 176 12.23 -3.26 -46.17
CA ARG A 176 11.97 -1.85 -45.82
C ARG A 176 10.98 -1.69 -44.67
N GLY A 177 10.38 -2.80 -44.17
CA GLY A 177 9.35 -2.76 -43.14
C GLY A 177 7.96 -2.37 -43.64
N GLY A 178 7.06 -2.00 -42.73
CA GLY A 178 5.70 -1.52 -43.02
C GLY A 178 4.64 -2.61 -43.17
N SER A 179 4.98 -3.90 -43.02
CA SER A 179 3.98 -4.97 -43.03
C SER A 179 3.19 -5.00 -41.72
N LEU A 180 1.87 -5.06 -41.82
CA LEU A 180 1.01 -5.38 -40.66
C LEU A 180 1.13 -6.88 -40.36
N LEU A 181 1.42 -7.22 -39.11
CA LEU A 181 1.57 -8.59 -38.68
C LEU A 181 0.43 -8.97 -37.70
N GLU A 182 -0.19 -10.11 -37.94
CA GLU A 182 -1.05 -10.79 -36.98
C GLU A 182 -0.19 -11.77 -36.18
N VAL A 183 -0.13 -11.56 -34.84
CA VAL A 183 0.58 -12.48 -33.93
C VAL A 183 -0.48 -13.29 -33.19
N ARG A 184 -0.42 -14.63 -33.35
CA ARG A 184 -1.28 -15.55 -32.62
C ARG A 184 -0.51 -16.13 -31.43
N GLY A 185 -1.13 -16.03 -30.24
CA GLY A 185 -0.47 -16.46 -28.99
C GLY A 185 -1.47 -16.76 -27.89
N ALA A 186 -0.96 -17.28 -26.79
CA ALA A 186 -1.68 -17.42 -25.52
C ALA A 186 -1.09 -16.48 -24.48
N GLY A 187 -1.91 -15.99 -23.53
CA GLY A 187 -1.48 -15.09 -22.45
C GLY A 187 -1.58 -13.59 -22.77
N GLY A 188 -1.94 -13.19 -23.98
CA GLY A 188 -2.18 -11.79 -24.33
C GLY A 188 -3.52 -11.28 -23.80
N HIS A 189 -3.55 -10.04 -23.30
CA HIS A 189 -4.80 -9.29 -23.13
C HIS A 189 -5.24 -8.80 -24.50
N ALA A 190 -6.53 -8.99 -24.83
CA ALA A 190 -7.14 -8.22 -25.88
C ALA A 190 -7.09 -6.74 -25.45
N ALA A 191 -6.32 -5.92 -26.14
CA ALA A 191 -6.42 -4.47 -26.00
C ALA A 191 -7.83 -4.10 -26.42
N GLY A 192 -8.64 -3.60 -25.48
CA GLY A 192 -9.92 -2.97 -25.81
C GLY A 192 -9.63 -1.77 -26.72
N THR A 193 -10.31 -1.70 -27.84
CA THR A 193 -10.40 -0.57 -28.76
C THR A 193 -10.96 0.65 -28.05
#